data_026040a0ea73e404ba299301e089bc75
#
_entry.id   026040a0ea73e404ba299301e089bc75
#
_cell.length_a   1.000
_cell.length_b   1.000
_cell.length_c   1.000
_cell.angle_alpha   90.00
_cell.angle_beta   90.00
_cell.angle_gamma   90.00
#
_symmetry.space_group_name_H-M   'P 1'
#
loop_
_entity.id
_entity.type
_entity.pdbx_description
1 polymer ?
#
loop_
_entity_poly.entity_id
_entity_poly.type
_entity_poly.pdbx_seq_one_letter_code
_entity_poly.pdbx_strand_id
1 'polypeptide(L)'
;RDCHFIDPMCGSGTLAIEAAMYANNFPAGMYRKEFGFMHWPDFDQQLWDEVTSEALEKQTEFEYQILASDISPKNLASARANVKSARLHKDVKLSVSPFSEVKRPAGEPGLIIINPPYGERIRLTDIIGLYKSIGNTLKQEFTGYHAWIISSDQRALGFIGLRPSAKL
;
A
#
# COMPACT_ATOMS: atom_id res chain seq x y z
N ARG A 1 -7.70 7.08 -7.87
CA ARG A 1 -8.78 6.14 -7.53
C ARG A 1 -9.24 5.29 -8.73
N ASP A 2 -8.74 5.53 -9.91
CA ASP A 2 -9.27 4.97 -11.16
C ASP A 2 -8.35 3.90 -11.78
N CYS A 3 -7.67 3.12 -10.94
CA CYS A 3 -6.75 2.07 -11.40
C CYS A 3 -6.48 1.02 -10.32
N HIS A 4 -5.98 -0.14 -10.71
CA HIS A 4 -5.50 -1.17 -9.79
C HIS A 4 -4.34 -0.67 -8.93
N PHE A 5 -4.28 -1.16 -7.68
CA PHE A 5 -3.17 -0.90 -6.77
C PHE A 5 -2.47 -2.19 -6.37
N ILE A 6 -1.14 -2.17 -6.34
CA ILE A 6 -0.32 -3.34 -5.99
C ILE A 6 0.75 -2.95 -4.96
N ASP A 7 0.79 -3.69 -3.86
CA ASP A 7 1.82 -3.64 -2.83
C ASP A 7 2.50 -5.00 -2.72
N PRO A 8 3.58 -5.25 -3.47
CA PRO A 8 4.17 -6.59 -3.60
C PRO A 8 5.15 -6.96 -2.48
N MET A 9 5.36 -6.09 -1.51
CA MET A 9 6.21 -6.29 -0.32
C MET A 9 5.51 -5.70 0.90
N CYS A 10 4.25 -6.10 1.11
CA CYS A 10 3.30 -5.41 1.97
C CYS A 10 3.62 -5.47 3.47
N GLY A 11 4.49 -6.37 3.91
CA GLY A 11 4.77 -6.52 5.32
C GLY A 11 3.51 -6.76 6.15
N SER A 12 3.17 -5.80 7.02
CA SER A 12 1.95 -5.82 7.83
C SER A 12 0.70 -5.29 7.11
N GLY A 13 0.82 -4.90 5.83
CA GLY A 13 -0.30 -4.47 4.99
C GLY A 13 -0.67 -2.99 5.09
N THR A 14 0.18 -2.15 5.67
CA THR A 14 -0.14 -0.73 5.93
C THR A 14 -0.49 0.02 4.64
N LEU A 15 0.36 -0.07 3.60
CA LEU A 15 0.12 0.63 2.33
C LEU A 15 -1.16 0.15 1.65
N ALA A 16 -1.41 -1.16 1.65
CA ALA A 16 -2.62 -1.72 1.06
C ALA A 16 -3.89 -1.30 1.79
N ILE A 17 -3.84 -1.20 3.14
CA ILE A 17 -4.96 -0.71 3.96
C ILE A 17 -5.22 0.76 3.66
N GLU A 18 -4.20 1.61 3.68
CA GLU A 18 -4.34 3.04 3.37
C GLU A 18 -4.84 3.27 1.94
N ALA A 19 -4.35 2.47 0.97
CA ALA A 19 -4.83 2.52 -0.40
C ALA A 19 -6.32 2.16 -0.50
N ALA A 20 -6.77 1.14 0.22
CA ALA A 20 -8.16 0.73 0.25
C ALA A 20 -9.06 1.78 0.92
N MET A 21 -8.63 2.34 2.05
CA MET A 21 -9.34 3.42 2.73
C MET A 21 -9.46 4.66 1.82
N TYR A 22 -8.36 5.04 1.17
CA TYR A 22 -8.36 6.16 0.23
C TYR A 22 -9.26 5.88 -0.99
N ALA A 23 -9.19 4.68 -1.57
CA ALA A 23 -9.95 4.30 -2.75
C ALA A 23 -11.46 4.32 -2.48
N ASN A 24 -11.89 3.78 -1.34
CA ASN A 24 -13.29 3.76 -0.90
C ASN A 24 -13.75 5.09 -0.26
N ASN A 25 -12.92 6.10 -0.26
CA ASN A 25 -13.18 7.40 0.36
C ASN A 25 -13.56 7.31 1.84
N PHE A 26 -12.90 6.44 2.59
CA PHE A 26 -13.12 6.32 4.02
C PHE A 26 -12.57 7.55 4.75
N PRO A 27 -13.32 8.09 5.71
CA PRO A 27 -12.85 9.22 6.52
C PRO A 27 -11.54 8.88 7.25
N ALA A 28 -10.60 9.83 7.26
CA ALA A 28 -9.37 9.66 8.00
C ALA A 28 -9.66 9.46 9.50
N GLY A 29 -9.06 8.41 10.08
CA GLY A 29 -9.25 8.10 11.49
C GLY A 29 -10.60 7.49 11.87
N MET A 30 -11.40 7.01 10.92
CA MET A 30 -12.74 6.44 11.18
C MET A 30 -12.77 5.31 12.24
N TYR A 31 -11.67 4.63 12.46
CA TYR A 31 -11.55 3.60 13.49
C TYR A 31 -11.04 4.13 14.84
N ARG A 32 -10.74 5.43 14.91
CA ARG A 32 -10.25 6.07 16.12
C ARG A 32 -11.44 6.56 16.94
N LYS A 33 -11.49 6.13 18.21
CA LYS A 33 -12.59 6.48 19.11
C LYS A 33 -12.46 7.88 19.70
N GLU A 34 -11.23 8.39 19.80
CA GLU A 34 -10.94 9.61 20.53
C GLU A 34 -9.80 10.37 19.86
N PHE A 35 -9.96 11.67 19.77
CA PHE A 35 -8.96 12.58 19.22
C PHE A 35 -8.60 13.64 20.28
N GLY A 36 -7.34 14.09 20.31
CA GLY A 36 -6.89 15.06 21.30
C GLY A 36 -7.68 16.37 21.30
N PHE A 37 -8.16 16.83 20.14
CA PHE A 37 -8.97 18.05 20.05
C PHE A 37 -10.36 17.94 20.70
N MET A 38 -10.87 16.73 20.96
CA MET A 38 -12.14 16.52 21.68
C MET A 38 -12.07 16.99 23.15
N HIS A 39 -10.86 17.20 23.67
CA HIS A 39 -10.61 17.74 25.00
C HIS A 39 -10.38 19.26 25.01
N TRP A 40 -10.47 19.93 23.88
CA TRP A 40 -10.30 21.38 23.83
C TRP A 40 -11.53 22.08 24.37
N PRO A 41 -11.37 23.25 25.04
CA PRO A 41 -12.51 23.95 25.67
C PRO A 41 -13.59 24.43 24.69
N ASP A 42 -13.22 24.60 23.42
CA ASP A 42 -14.08 25.04 22.31
C ASP A 42 -14.53 23.89 21.40
N PHE A 43 -14.35 22.64 21.83
CA PHE A 43 -14.83 21.49 21.07
C PHE A 43 -16.35 21.46 21.00
N ASP A 44 -16.87 21.40 19.75
CA ASP A 44 -18.30 21.30 19.46
C ASP A 44 -18.65 19.87 19.02
N GLN A 45 -19.35 19.14 19.88
CA GLN A 45 -19.74 17.77 19.63
C GLN A 45 -20.76 17.69 18.48
N GLN A 46 -21.69 18.65 18.37
CA GLN A 46 -22.70 18.62 17.31
C GLN A 46 -22.05 18.82 15.93
N LEU A 47 -21.15 19.77 15.81
CA LEU A 47 -20.37 20.01 14.58
C LEU A 47 -19.54 18.76 14.22
N TRP A 48 -18.93 18.12 15.22
CA TRP A 48 -18.18 16.89 15.01
C TRP A 48 -19.05 15.76 14.43
N ASP A 49 -20.25 15.58 14.98
CA ASP A 49 -21.20 14.56 14.56
C ASP A 49 -21.72 14.85 13.13
N GLU A 50 -21.98 16.10 12.80
CA GLU A 50 -22.34 16.55 11.45
C GLU A 50 -21.23 16.25 10.43
N VAL A 51 -19.99 16.67 10.72
CA VAL A 51 -18.82 16.45 9.84
C VAL A 51 -18.54 14.97 9.65
N THR A 52 -18.62 14.16 10.69
CA THR A 52 -18.37 12.73 10.59
C THR A 52 -19.46 12.01 9.82
N SER A 53 -20.74 12.37 10.02
CA SER A 53 -21.87 11.83 9.25
C SER A 53 -21.73 12.17 7.76
N GLU A 54 -21.46 13.41 7.44
CA GLU A 54 -21.23 13.86 6.04
C GLU A 54 -20.04 13.12 5.39
N ALA A 55 -18.96 12.90 6.14
CA ALA A 55 -17.80 12.18 5.65
C ALA A 55 -18.10 10.69 5.40
N LEU A 56 -18.94 10.06 6.22
CA LEU A 56 -19.39 8.67 6.03
C LEU A 56 -20.30 8.52 4.81
N GLU A 57 -21.16 9.50 4.53
CA GLU A 57 -22.03 9.49 3.34
C GLU A 57 -21.25 9.60 2.02
N LYS A 58 -20.04 10.15 2.06
CA LYS A 58 -19.16 10.30 0.89
C LYS A 58 -18.36 9.03 0.57
N GLN A 59 -18.56 7.93 1.27
CA GLN A 59 -17.91 6.66 0.93
C GLN A 59 -18.37 6.16 -0.44
N THR A 60 -17.44 5.56 -1.16
CA THR A 60 -17.66 5.01 -2.50
C THR A 60 -17.18 3.57 -2.56
N GLU A 61 -17.76 2.78 -3.43
CA GLU A 61 -17.27 1.45 -3.75
C GLU A 61 -16.12 1.55 -4.75
N PHE A 62 -15.02 0.83 -4.50
CA PHE A 62 -13.86 0.83 -5.39
C PHE A 62 -13.96 -0.33 -6.38
N GLU A 63 -13.99 -0.02 -7.67
CA GLU A 63 -14.22 -0.99 -8.74
C GLU A 63 -12.97 -1.78 -9.16
N TYR A 64 -11.77 -1.31 -8.78
CA TYR A 64 -10.51 -1.94 -9.16
C TYR A 64 -10.01 -2.88 -8.05
N GLN A 65 -8.88 -3.53 -8.28
CA GLN A 65 -8.30 -4.47 -7.34
C GLN A 65 -7.16 -3.85 -6.55
N ILE A 66 -7.12 -4.16 -5.25
CA ILE A 66 -5.99 -3.90 -4.37
C ILE A 66 -5.35 -5.24 -4.05
N LEU A 67 -4.15 -5.44 -4.59
CA LEU A 67 -3.38 -6.66 -4.41
C LEU A 67 -2.20 -6.40 -3.48
N ALA A 68 -2.06 -7.19 -2.44
CA ALA A 68 -0.91 -7.11 -1.56
C ALA A 68 -0.28 -8.49 -1.36
N SER A 69 1.04 -8.54 -1.45
CA SER A 69 1.78 -9.79 -1.26
C SER A 69 3.04 -9.58 -0.43
N ASP A 70 3.49 -10.64 0.17
CA ASP A 70 4.77 -10.71 0.86
C ASP A 70 5.32 -12.12 0.74
N ILE A 71 6.63 -12.26 0.63
CA ILE A 71 7.29 -13.57 0.59
C ILE A 71 7.19 -14.32 1.92
N SER A 72 7.03 -13.57 3.03
CA SER A 72 6.97 -14.12 4.38
C SER A 72 5.53 -14.46 4.78
N PRO A 73 5.20 -15.75 5.03
CA PRO A 73 3.90 -16.12 5.57
C PRO A 73 3.57 -15.46 6.91
N LYS A 74 4.60 -15.18 7.74
CA LYS A 74 4.46 -14.49 9.02
C LYS A 74 4.01 -13.04 8.83
N ASN A 75 4.63 -12.32 7.90
CA ASN A 75 4.22 -10.95 7.56
C ASN A 75 2.78 -10.93 7.06
N LEU A 76 2.47 -11.86 6.17
CA LEU A 76 1.12 -11.94 5.60
C LEU A 76 0.05 -12.32 6.64
N ALA A 77 0.38 -13.11 7.65
CA ALA A 77 -0.53 -13.38 8.77
C ALA A 77 -0.85 -12.08 9.54
N SER A 78 0.15 -11.22 9.77
CA SER A 78 -0.05 -9.89 10.36
C SER A 78 -0.89 -8.99 9.46
N ALA A 79 -0.60 -8.97 8.16
CA ALA A 79 -1.40 -8.21 7.18
C ALA A 79 -2.87 -8.64 7.18
N ARG A 80 -3.15 -9.96 7.22
CA ARG A 80 -4.52 -10.49 7.30
C ARG A 80 -5.25 -10.02 8.55
N ALA A 81 -4.59 -10.04 9.71
CA ALA A 81 -5.16 -9.56 10.96
C ALA A 81 -5.48 -8.06 10.88
N ASN A 82 -4.57 -7.25 10.35
CA ASN A 82 -4.75 -5.81 10.21
C ASN A 82 -5.86 -5.45 9.21
N VAL A 83 -5.87 -6.06 8.03
CA VAL A 83 -6.93 -5.90 7.02
C VAL A 83 -8.30 -6.28 7.57
N LYS A 84 -8.37 -7.38 8.35
CA LYS A 84 -9.61 -7.79 9.03
C LYS A 84 -10.04 -6.77 10.08
N SER A 85 -9.12 -6.26 10.89
CA SER A 85 -9.39 -5.23 11.90
C SER A 85 -9.89 -3.94 11.26
N ALA A 86 -9.35 -3.58 10.10
CA ALA A 86 -9.80 -2.44 9.29
C ALA A 86 -11.08 -2.72 8.48
N ARG A 87 -11.70 -3.91 8.60
CA ARG A 87 -12.90 -4.34 7.85
C ARG A 87 -12.75 -4.31 6.33
N LEU A 88 -11.52 -4.34 5.82
CA LEU A 88 -11.15 -4.25 4.39
C LEU A 88 -10.87 -5.61 3.73
N HIS A 89 -11.33 -6.71 4.34
CA HIS A 89 -11.06 -8.07 3.88
C HIS A 89 -11.73 -8.42 2.54
N LYS A 90 -12.69 -7.62 2.09
CA LYS A 90 -13.32 -7.72 0.77
C LYS A 90 -12.57 -6.91 -0.29
N ASP A 91 -11.91 -5.84 0.13
CA ASP A 91 -11.24 -4.87 -0.75
C ASP A 91 -9.80 -5.26 -1.06
N VAL A 92 -9.08 -5.85 -0.08
CA VAL A 92 -7.66 -6.19 -0.20
C VAL A 92 -7.47 -7.69 -0.39
N LYS A 93 -6.91 -8.07 -1.52
CA LYS A 93 -6.52 -9.46 -1.83
C LYS A 93 -5.08 -9.71 -1.37
N LEU A 94 -4.90 -10.69 -0.48
CA LEU A 94 -3.63 -11.02 0.15
C LEU A 94 -3.09 -12.36 -0.35
N SER A 95 -1.81 -12.41 -0.77
CA SER A 95 -1.15 -13.65 -1.21
C SER A 95 0.27 -13.78 -0.69
N VAL A 96 0.69 -14.99 -0.32
CA VAL A 96 2.11 -15.28 -0.07
C VAL A 96 2.77 -15.52 -1.42
N SER A 97 3.62 -14.58 -1.85
CA SER A 97 4.29 -14.66 -3.15
C SER A 97 5.49 -13.73 -3.18
N PRO A 98 6.63 -14.13 -3.75
CA PRO A 98 7.68 -13.18 -4.09
C PRO A 98 7.20 -12.26 -5.21
N PHE A 99 7.73 -11.03 -5.27
CA PHE A 99 7.31 -10.05 -6.29
C PHE A 99 7.49 -10.57 -7.72
N SER A 100 8.52 -11.37 -7.96
CA SER A 100 8.79 -11.97 -9.29
C SER A 100 7.68 -12.89 -9.82
N GLU A 101 6.80 -13.36 -8.95
CA GLU A 101 5.68 -14.24 -9.29
C GLU A 101 4.32 -13.54 -9.27
N VAL A 102 4.27 -12.29 -8.79
CA VAL A 102 3.04 -11.49 -8.77
C VAL A 102 2.65 -11.17 -10.20
N LYS A 103 1.38 -11.44 -10.54
CA LYS A 103 0.79 -11.13 -11.84
C LYS A 103 -0.06 -9.87 -11.78
N ARG A 104 0.00 -9.09 -12.85
CA ARG A 104 -0.86 -7.92 -12.99
C ARG A 104 -2.32 -8.36 -13.14
N PRO A 105 -3.27 -7.59 -12.61
CA PRO A 105 -4.68 -7.74 -12.95
C PRO A 105 -4.91 -7.57 -14.46
N ALA A 106 -5.99 -8.14 -14.96
CA ALA A 106 -6.46 -7.85 -16.31
C ALA A 106 -6.98 -6.40 -16.39
N GLY A 107 -6.82 -5.78 -17.54
CA GLY A 107 -7.26 -4.39 -17.78
C GLY A 107 -6.12 -3.40 -17.88
N GLU A 108 -6.45 -2.13 -17.64
CA GLU A 108 -5.51 -1.02 -17.77
C GLU A 108 -4.39 -1.06 -16.72
N PRO A 109 -3.23 -0.49 -17.04
CA PRO A 109 -2.13 -0.36 -16.08
C PRO A 109 -2.54 0.42 -14.83
N GLY A 110 -1.95 0.06 -13.71
CA GLY A 110 -2.27 0.64 -12.40
C GLY A 110 -1.06 1.26 -11.70
N LEU A 111 -1.17 1.33 -10.39
CA LEU A 111 -0.17 1.87 -9.49
C LEU A 111 0.48 0.75 -8.68
N ILE A 112 1.81 0.75 -8.61
CA ILE A 112 2.59 -0.12 -7.74
C ILE A 112 3.35 0.75 -6.75
N ILE A 113 3.23 0.45 -5.46
CA ILE A 113 4.07 1.06 -4.44
C ILE A 113 4.86 -0.05 -3.75
N ILE A 114 6.18 0.08 -3.77
CA ILE A 114 7.10 -0.91 -3.22
C ILE A 114 7.87 -0.27 -2.08
N ASN A 115 7.75 -0.85 -0.88
CA ASN A 115 8.59 -0.53 0.27
C ASN A 115 9.50 -1.73 0.55
N PRO A 116 10.63 -1.88 -0.15
CA PRO A 116 11.50 -3.03 0.00
C PRO A 116 12.12 -3.06 1.40
N PRO A 117 12.51 -4.23 1.91
CA PRO A 117 13.25 -4.30 3.15
C PRO A 117 14.60 -3.57 3.01
N TYR A 118 14.96 -2.81 4.04
CA TYR A 118 16.18 -2.00 4.11
C TYR A 118 16.89 -2.17 5.47
N GLY A 119 18.14 -1.70 5.54
CA GLY A 119 18.95 -1.68 6.76
C GLY A 119 19.76 -2.97 7.00
N GLU A 120 20.31 -3.09 8.20
CA GLU A 120 21.29 -4.13 8.61
C GLU A 120 20.77 -5.58 8.59
N ARG A 121 19.49 -5.78 8.27
CA ARG A 121 18.83 -7.09 8.27
C ARG A 121 19.10 -7.92 7.01
N ILE A 122 19.72 -7.32 5.99
CA ILE A 122 19.97 -7.98 4.70
C ILE A 122 21.43 -7.78 4.30
N ARG A 123 22.10 -8.84 3.83
CA ARG A 123 23.45 -8.73 3.30
C ARG A 123 23.48 -7.86 2.03
N LEU A 124 24.54 -7.10 1.83
CA LEU A 124 24.67 -6.19 0.68
C LEU A 124 24.47 -6.89 -0.69
N THR A 125 24.96 -8.12 -0.83
CA THR A 125 24.77 -8.95 -2.04
C THR A 125 23.31 -9.28 -2.28
N ASP A 126 22.54 -9.53 -1.22
CA ASP A 126 21.14 -9.89 -1.28
C ASP A 126 20.28 -8.66 -1.63
N ILE A 127 20.68 -7.47 -1.16
CA ILE A 127 20.04 -6.19 -1.54
C ILE A 127 20.20 -5.94 -3.03
N ILE A 128 21.39 -6.09 -3.60
CA ILE A 128 21.63 -5.90 -5.02
C ILE A 128 20.78 -6.86 -5.85
N GLY A 129 20.74 -8.14 -5.45
CA GLY A 129 19.90 -9.14 -6.09
C GLY A 129 18.42 -8.80 -6.07
N LEU A 130 17.92 -8.34 -4.91
CA LEU A 130 16.54 -7.92 -4.71
C LEU A 130 16.17 -6.75 -5.64
N TYR A 131 16.98 -5.68 -5.66
CA TYR A 131 16.66 -4.50 -6.47
C TYR A 131 16.76 -4.77 -7.97
N LYS A 132 17.68 -5.64 -8.41
CA LYS A 132 17.71 -6.15 -9.79
C LYS A 132 16.45 -6.95 -10.12
N SER A 133 16.01 -7.82 -9.22
CA SER A 133 14.78 -8.60 -9.38
C SER A 133 13.56 -7.70 -9.49
N ILE A 134 13.44 -6.67 -8.62
CA ILE A 134 12.38 -5.66 -8.69
C ILE A 134 12.36 -5.02 -10.08
N GLY A 135 13.50 -4.52 -10.55
CA GLY A 135 13.59 -3.87 -11.86
C GLY A 135 13.22 -4.79 -13.02
N ASN A 136 13.65 -6.04 -12.97
CA ASN A 136 13.31 -7.03 -14.00
C ASN A 136 11.81 -7.33 -14.02
N THR A 137 11.20 -7.55 -12.86
CA THR A 137 9.76 -7.81 -12.73
C THR A 137 8.94 -6.63 -13.26
N LEU A 138 9.32 -5.39 -12.90
CA LEU A 138 8.67 -4.18 -13.42
C LEU A 138 8.71 -4.10 -14.95
N LYS A 139 9.86 -4.41 -15.56
CA LYS A 139 10.02 -4.38 -17.03
C LYS A 139 9.24 -5.46 -17.75
N GLN A 140 9.17 -6.66 -17.18
CA GLN A 140 8.62 -7.83 -17.84
C GLN A 140 7.11 -7.97 -17.64
N GLU A 141 6.63 -7.73 -16.43
CA GLU A 141 5.24 -8.00 -16.05
C GLU A 141 4.39 -6.73 -15.97
N PHE A 142 5.00 -5.58 -15.59
CA PHE A 142 4.25 -4.37 -15.23
C PHE A 142 4.51 -3.20 -16.19
N THR A 143 4.70 -3.49 -17.48
CA THR A 143 4.86 -2.43 -18.49
C THR A 143 3.62 -1.53 -18.51
N GLY A 144 3.85 -0.22 -18.49
CA GLY A 144 2.81 0.82 -18.46
C GLY A 144 2.33 1.20 -17.06
N TYR A 145 2.68 0.44 -16.02
CA TYR A 145 2.35 0.79 -14.63
C TYR A 145 3.17 1.97 -14.12
N HIS A 146 2.58 2.77 -13.25
CA HIS A 146 3.31 3.74 -12.44
C HIS A 146 3.86 3.05 -11.19
N ALA A 147 5.19 2.97 -11.07
CA ALA A 147 5.85 2.32 -9.95
C ALA A 147 6.58 3.34 -9.06
N TRP A 148 6.26 3.34 -7.75
CA TRP A 148 6.96 4.10 -6.74
C TRP A 148 7.73 3.17 -5.82
N ILE A 149 8.98 3.51 -5.54
CA ILE A 149 9.86 2.71 -4.69
C ILE A 149 10.34 3.59 -3.55
N ILE A 150 9.99 3.20 -2.33
CA ILE A 150 10.39 3.88 -1.10
C ILE A 150 11.73 3.27 -0.66
N SER A 151 12.81 4.04 -0.66
CA SER A 151 14.11 3.57 -0.21
C SER A 151 14.99 4.71 0.25
N SER A 152 15.71 4.50 1.35
CA SER A 152 16.78 5.38 1.80
C SER A 152 18.14 5.04 1.17
N ASP A 153 18.28 3.89 0.50
CA ASP A 153 19.52 3.45 -0.12
C ASP A 153 19.56 3.83 -1.60
N GLN A 154 20.15 4.99 -1.89
CA GLN A 154 20.30 5.49 -3.26
C GLN A 154 21.18 4.59 -4.14
N ARG A 155 22.13 3.84 -3.55
CA ARG A 155 23.00 2.93 -4.33
C ARG A 155 22.20 1.71 -4.78
N ALA A 156 21.37 1.16 -3.88
CA ALA A 156 20.49 0.05 -4.20
C ALA A 156 19.49 0.41 -5.31
N LEU A 157 18.90 1.62 -5.26
CA LEU A 157 18.02 2.12 -6.32
C LEU A 157 18.68 2.11 -7.72
N GLY A 158 19.99 2.32 -7.82
CA GLY A 158 20.72 2.24 -9.08
C GLY A 158 20.67 0.87 -9.74
N PHE A 159 20.46 -0.21 -8.97
CA PHE A 159 20.39 -1.59 -9.50
C PHE A 159 19.03 -1.96 -10.10
N ILE A 160 17.99 -1.17 -9.93
CA ILE A 160 16.68 -1.37 -10.58
C ILE A 160 16.81 -1.31 -12.11
N GLY A 161 17.74 -0.50 -12.63
CA GLY A 161 18.00 -0.40 -14.06
C GLY A 161 16.81 0.19 -14.84
N LEU A 162 16.01 1.03 -14.20
CA LEU A 162 14.99 1.90 -14.80
C LEU A 162 15.32 3.35 -14.46
N ARG A 163 15.08 4.25 -15.43
CA ARG A 163 15.25 5.69 -15.20
C ARG A 163 14.00 6.23 -14.48
N PRO A 164 14.12 6.85 -13.30
CA PRO A 164 12.99 7.45 -12.65
C PRO A 164 12.47 8.67 -13.42
N SER A 165 11.16 8.82 -13.50
CA SER A 165 10.50 10.01 -14.08
C SER A 165 10.36 11.13 -13.05
N ALA A 166 10.28 10.79 -11.76
CA ALA A 166 10.21 11.73 -10.64
C ALA A 166 11.00 11.21 -9.44
N LYS A 167 11.43 12.13 -8.58
CA LYS A 167 12.01 11.86 -7.25
C LYS A 167 11.38 12.84 -6.27
N LEU A 168 11.00 12.36 -5.10
CA LEU A 168 10.50 13.13 -3.97
C LEU A 168 11.56 13.23 -2.89
#